data_c2b5400d017355f7a3c84ef82806cf50
#
_entry.id   c2b5400d017355f7a3c84ef82806cf50
#
_cell.length_a   1.000
_cell.length_b   1.000
_cell.length_c   1.000
_cell.angle_alpha   90.00
_cell.angle_beta   90.00
_cell.angle_gamma   90.00
#
_symmetry.space_group_name_H-M   'P 1'
#
loop_
_entity.id
_entity.type
_entity.pdbx_description
1 polymer ?
#
loop_
_entity_poly.entity_id
_entity_poly.type
_entity_poly.pdbx_seq_one_letter_code
_entity_poly.pdbx_strand_id
1 'polypeptide(L)'
;MEDKTSKRTQRSLATSERILDSAEELFAKHGIYGVTMREIAELANVDTALLHYYFESKRGVFDAVFARRADILNAERMREMDRYEAENAGHYDIEAIVAAYLRPMFSLNRQGGEGWRNFCAFTGNLS
;
A
#
# COMPACT_ATOMS: atom_id res chain seq x y z
N MET A 1 -25.56 -19.38 9.50
CA MET A 1 -24.65 -20.40 8.95
C MET A 1 -23.68 -19.72 7.99
N GLU A 2 -22.42 -19.65 8.38
CA GLU A 2 -21.42 -19.03 7.51
C GLU A 2 -21.21 -19.87 6.26
N ASP A 3 -21.27 -19.21 5.12
CA ASP A 3 -21.03 -19.81 3.83
C ASP A 3 -19.54 -20.18 3.69
N LYS A 4 -19.26 -21.36 3.16
CA LYS A 4 -17.89 -21.82 2.86
C LYS A 4 -17.15 -20.83 1.94
N THR A 5 -17.88 -20.15 1.05
CA THR A 5 -17.35 -19.13 0.14
C THR A 5 -16.78 -17.94 0.92
N SER A 6 -17.45 -17.50 1.99
CA SER A 6 -16.99 -16.39 2.83
C SER A 6 -15.67 -16.70 3.53
N LYS A 7 -15.52 -17.93 4.08
CA LYS A 7 -14.28 -18.37 4.72
C LYS A 7 -13.14 -18.49 3.72
N ARG A 8 -13.42 -18.99 2.51
CA ARG A 8 -12.45 -19.10 1.43
C ARG A 8 -11.96 -17.73 0.98
N THR A 9 -12.87 -16.77 0.86
CA THR A 9 -12.56 -15.38 0.50
C THR A 9 -11.69 -14.72 1.56
N GLN A 10 -12.00 -14.93 2.84
CA GLN A 10 -11.21 -14.38 3.95
C GLN A 10 -9.79 -14.95 3.98
N ARG A 11 -9.62 -16.25 3.75
CA ARG A 11 -8.29 -16.88 3.67
C ARG A 11 -7.49 -16.35 2.48
N SER A 12 -8.15 -16.17 1.35
CA SER A 12 -7.53 -15.61 0.15
C SER A 12 -7.05 -14.19 0.39
N LEU A 13 -7.86 -13.34 1.01
CA LEU A 13 -7.49 -11.98 1.36
C LEU A 13 -6.32 -11.94 2.36
N ALA A 14 -6.35 -12.82 3.38
CA ALA A 14 -5.27 -12.89 4.37
C ALA A 14 -3.95 -13.33 3.72
N THR A 15 -3.99 -14.29 2.80
CA THR A 15 -2.82 -14.75 2.06
C THR A 15 -2.28 -13.64 1.16
N SER A 16 -3.16 -12.98 0.43
CA SER A 16 -2.83 -11.86 -0.43
C SER A 16 -2.14 -10.74 0.36
N GLU A 17 -2.67 -10.37 1.52
CA GLU A 17 -2.08 -9.33 2.38
C GLU A 17 -0.69 -9.73 2.90
N ARG A 18 -0.49 -11.00 3.28
CA ARG A 18 0.84 -11.49 3.69
C ARG A 18 1.86 -11.36 2.57
N ILE A 19 1.45 -11.71 1.35
CA ILE A 19 2.31 -11.60 0.17
C ILE A 19 2.69 -10.14 -0.05
N LEU A 20 1.71 -9.23 -0.01
CA LEU A 20 1.96 -7.81 -0.24
C LEU A 20 2.82 -7.18 0.85
N ASP A 21 2.62 -7.55 2.12
CA ASP A 21 3.46 -7.08 3.23
C ASP A 21 4.91 -7.53 3.05
N SER A 22 5.12 -8.80 2.68
CA SER A 22 6.45 -9.34 2.44
C SER A 22 7.14 -8.66 1.26
N ALA A 23 6.41 -8.48 0.17
CA ALA A 23 6.93 -7.81 -1.02
C ALA A 23 7.31 -6.35 -0.72
N GLU A 24 6.47 -5.65 0.00
CA GLU A 24 6.71 -4.25 0.37
C GLU A 24 7.99 -4.12 1.20
N GLU A 25 8.19 -5.01 2.16
CA GLU A 25 9.41 -5.04 2.97
C GLU A 25 10.66 -5.26 2.13
N LEU A 26 10.61 -6.25 1.22
CA LEU A 26 11.74 -6.57 0.35
C LEU A 26 12.03 -5.46 -0.66
N PHE A 27 11.00 -4.88 -1.26
CA PHE A 27 11.15 -3.76 -2.19
C PHE A 27 11.73 -2.52 -1.50
N ALA A 28 11.34 -2.28 -0.25
CA ALA A 28 11.89 -1.16 0.52
C ALA A 28 13.39 -1.31 0.78
N LYS A 29 13.85 -2.55 1.01
CA LYS A 29 15.26 -2.83 1.31
C LYS A 29 16.13 -2.94 0.06
N HIS A 30 15.61 -3.52 -1.01
CA HIS A 30 16.42 -3.94 -2.16
C HIS A 30 15.98 -3.35 -3.50
N GLY A 31 14.88 -2.59 -3.52
CA GLY A 31 14.29 -2.09 -4.76
C GLY A 31 13.61 -3.20 -5.57
N ILE A 32 12.84 -2.82 -6.58
CA ILE A 32 12.09 -3.78 -7.39
C ILE A 32 13.01 -4.74 -8.16
N TYR A 33 14.15 -4.25 -8.62
CA TYR A 33 15.08 -5.08 -9.41
C TYR A 33 15.94 -6.00 -8.55
N GLY A 34 16.03 -5.73 -7.25
CA GLY A 34 16.80 -6.54 -6.32
C GLY A 34 16.02 -7.66 -5.63
N VAL A 35 14.78 -7.91 -6.05
CA VAL A 35 13.90 -8.89 -5.39
C VAL A 35 13.36 -9.87 -6.42
N THR A 36 13.33 -11.16 -6.05
CA THR A 36 12.76 -12.22 -6.89
C THR A 36 11.41 -12.66 -6.33
N MET A 37 10.57 -13.25 -7.19
CA MET A 37 9.30 -13.86 -6.78
C MET A 37 9.53 -14.95 -5.73
N ARG A 38 10.59 -15.72 -5.87
CA ARG A 38 10.95 -16.76 -4.89
C ARG A 38 11.20 -16.17 -3.51
N GLU A 39 11.95 -15.09 -3.43
CA GLU A 39 12.22 -14.41 -2.15
C GLU A 39 10.93 -13.91 -1.48
N ILE A 40 10.01 -13.36 -2.28
CA ILE A 40 8.71 -12.91 -1.78
C ILE A 40 7.93 -14.11 -1.21
N ALA A 41 7.88 -15.21 -1.96
CA ALA A 41 7.18 -16.42 -1.53
C ALA A 41 7.78 -17.00 -0.23
N GLU A 42 9.09 -17.02 -0.12
CA GLU A 42 9.78 -17.50 1.08
C GLU A 42 9.45 -16.64 2.30
N LEU A 43 9.53 -15.32 2.18
CA LEU A 43 9.22 -14.42 3.29
C LEU A 43 7.74 -14.48 3.68
N ALA A 44 6.84 -14.61 2.71
CA ALA A 44 5.40 -14.73 2.96
C ALA A 44 4.99 -16.11 3.42
N ASN A 45 5.90 -17.08 3.38
CA ASN A 45 5.65 -18.48 3.72
C ASN A 45 4.52 -19.08 2.86
N VAL A 46 4.63 -18.88 1.56
CA VAL A 46 3.72 -19.45 0.57
C VAL A 46 4.51 -20.14 -0.53
N ASP A 47 3.85 -21.04 -1.24
CA ASP A 47 4.41 -21.68 -2.44
C ASP A 47 4.58 -20.64 -3.54
N THR A 48 5.68 -20.74 -4.30
CA THR A 48 5.91 -19.89 -5.47
C THR A 48 4.77 -20.02 -6.49
N ALA A 49 4.23 -21.23 -6.66
CA ALA A 49 3.07 -21.47 -7.53
C ALA A 49 1.84 -20.68 -7.08
N LEU A 50 1.59 -20.62 -5.77
CA LEU A 50 0.48 -19.85 -5.21
C LEU A 50 0.68 -18.35 -5.43
N LEU A 51 1.90 -17.87 -5.27
CA LEU A 51 2.23 -16.47 -5.53
C LEU A 51 1.94 -16.11 -7.00
N HIS A 52 2.35 -16.95 -7.95
CA HIS A 52 2.07 -16.75 -9.37
C HIS A 52 0.58 -16.80 -9.69
N TYR A 53 -0.17 -17.62 -8.95
CA TYR A 53 -1.63 -17.68 -9.11
C TYR A 53 -2.29 -16.36 -8.76
N TYR A 54 -1.84 -15.70 -7.68
CA TYR A 54 -2.42 -14.44 -7.23
C TYR A 54 -1.97 -13.23 -8.06
N PHE A 55 -0.70 -13.17 -8.46
CA PHE A 55 -0.11 -11.93 -8.98
C PHE A 55 0.60 -12.07 -10.31
N GLU A 56 0.68 -13.27 -10.85
CA GLU A 56 1.27 -13.60 -12.14
C GLU A 56 2.76 -13.27 -12.31
N SER A 57 3.19 -12.06 -11.88
CA SER A 57 4.56 -11.59 -12.07
C SER A 57 5.00 -10.68 -10.92
N LYS A 58 6.30 -10.41 -10.86
CA LYS A 58 6.85 -9.43 -9.91
C LYS A 58 6.23 -8.05 -10.13
N ARG A 59 6.01 -7.66 -11.38
CA ARG A 59 5.35 -6.40 -11.70
C ARG A 59 3.91 -6.37 -11.17
N GLY A 60 3.20 -7.48 -11.25
CA GLY A 60 1.86 -7.58 -10.68
C GLY A 60 1.85 -7.40 -9.17
N VAL A 61 2.84 -7.97 -8.48
CA VAL A 61 2.99 -7.77 -7.03
C VAL A 61 3.30 -6.30 -6.72
N PHE A 62 4.22 -5.70 -7.47
CA PHE A 62 4.59 -4.29 -7.33
C PHE A 62 3.38 -3.38 -7.49
N ASP A 63 2.61 -3.57 -8.56
CA ASP A 63 1.43 -2.75 -8.84
C ASP A 63 0.39 -2.88 -7.73
N ALA A 64 0.20 -4.07 -7.17
CA ALA A 64 -0.73 -4.30 -6.07
C ALA A 64 -0.26 -3.65 -4.76
N VAL A 65 1.03 -3.72 -4.45
CA VAL A 65 1.62 -3.03 -3.29
C VAL A 65 1.39 -1.53 -3.40
N PHE A 66 1.69 -0.97 -4.55
CA PHE A 66 1.51 0.47 -4.80
C PHE A 66 0.04 0.87 -4.71
N ALA A 67 -0.85 0.12 -5.36
CA ALA A 67 -2.28 0.45 -5.41
C ALA A 67 -2.93 0.48 -4.02
N ARG A 68 -2.65 -0.50 -3.17
CA ARG A 68 -3.28 -0.54 -1.83
C ARG A 68 -2.87 0.67 -0.97
N ARG A 69 -1.62 1.13 -1.08
CA ARG A 69 -1.15 2.30 -0.33
C ARG A 69 -1.68 3.60 -0.94
N ALA A 70 -1.69 3.69 -2.27
CA ALA A 70 -2.23 4.84 -2.98
C ALA A 70 -3.71 5.07 -2.66
N ASP A 71 -4.49 4.00 -2.59
CA ASP A 71 -5.91 4.09 -2.25
C ASP A 71 -6.13 4.66 -0.85
N ILE A 72 -5.37 4.20 0.14
CA ILE A 72 -5.46 4.70 1.51
C ILE A 72 -5.03 6.18 1.56
N LEU A 73 -3.92 6.50 0.92
CA LEU A 73 -3.39 7.87 0.89
C LEU A 73 -4.37 8.83 0.22
N ASN A 74 -4.96 8.43 -0.89
CA ASN A 74 -5.92 9.26 -1.61
C ASN A 74 -7.21 9.46 -0.80
N ALA A 75 -7.67 8.43 -0.08
CA ALA A 75 -8.82 8.56 0.81
C ALA A 75 -8.55 9.60 1.91
N GLU A 76 -7.36 9.59 2.51
CA GLU A 76 -6.96 10.58 3.51
C GLU A 76 -6.88 11.99 2.92
N ARG A 77 -6.31 12.11 1.70
CA ARG A 77 -6.24 13.39 0.99
C ARG A 77 -7.63 13.97 0.73
N MET A 78 -8.57 13.12 0.30
CA MET A 78 -9.94 13.57 0.05
C MET A 78 -10.61 14.06 1.35
N ARG A 79 -10.41 13.34 2.46
CA ARG A 79 -10.94 13.78 3.77
C ARG A 79 -10.38 15.13 4.19
N GLU A 80 -9.08 15.35 4.02
CA GLU A 80 -8.44 16.63 4.34
C GLU A 80 -8.97 17.77 3.45
N MET A 81 -9.13 17.51 2.17
CA MET A 81 -9.67 18.50 1.24
C MET A 81 -11.11 18.85 1.55
N ASP A 82 -11.95 17.86 1.87
CA ASP A 82 -13.35 18.09 2.23
C ASP A 82 -13.44 18.90 3.52
N ARG A 83 -12.58 18.61 4.50
CA ARG A 83 -12.52 19.38 5.75
C ARG A 83 -12.12 20.83 5.49
N TYR A 84 -11.09 21.03 4.66
CA TYR A 84 -10.63 22.38 4.30
C TYR A 84 -11.76 23.18 3.63
N GLU A 85 -12.44 22.57 2.66
CA GLU A 85 -13.55 23.22 1.96
C GLU A 85 -14.69 23.60 2.92
N ALA A 86 -15.05 22.69 3.83
CA ALA A 86 -16.10 22.95 4.81
C ALA A 86 -15.75 24.10 5.77
N GLU A 87 -14.49 24.20 6.16
CA GLU A 87 -14.02 25.22 7.12
C GLU A 87 -13.80 26.59 6.48
N ASN A 88 -13.49 26.65 5.18
CA ASN A 88 -13.05 27.88 4.53
C ASN A 88 -14.07 28.46 3.53
N ALA A 89 -15.17 27.78 3.26
CA ALA A 89 -16.36 28.29 2.58
C ALA A 89 -16.07 29.16 1.33
N GLY A 90 -15.24 28.67 0.42
CA GLY A 90 -14.94 29.36 -0.83
C GLY A 90 -13.71 30.29 -0.81
N HIS A 91 -13.07 30.43 0.34
CA HIS A 91 -11.81 31.15 0.45
C HIS A 91 -10.65 30.15 0.35
N TYR A 92 -10.01 30.10 -0.82
CA TYR A 92 -8.97 29.11 -1.10
C TYR A 92 -7.60 29.75 -1.03
N ASP A 93 -6.73 29.16 -0.20
CA ASP A 93 -5.32 29.51 -0.09
C ASP A 93 -4.49 28.35 -0.66
N ILE A 94 -3.65 28.64 -1.66
CA ILE A 94 -2.85 27.63 -2.35
C ILE A 94 -1.93 26.91 -1.36
N GLU A 95 -1.30 27.63 -0.44
CA GLU A 95 -0.41 27.02 0.56
C GLU A 95 -1.16 26.02 1.46
N ALA A 96 -2.37 26.37 1.88
CA ALA A 96 -3.21 25.49 2.70
C ALA A 96 -3.68 24.26 1.93
N ILE A 97 -4.00 24.41 0.65
CA ILE A 97 -4.40 23.30 -0.23
C ILE A 97 -3.23 22.33 -0.41
N VAL A 98 -2.04 22.86 -0.70
CA VAL A 98 -0.83 22.03 -0.86
C VAL A 98 -0.51 21.31 0.45
N ALA A 99 -0.63 21.99 1.59
CA ALA A 99 -0.42 21.38 2.91
C ALA A 99 -1.42 20.25 3.17
N ALA A 100 -2.69 20.44 2.83
CA ALA A 100 -3.73 19.41 2.97
C ALA A 100 -3.44 18.19 2.10
N TYR A 101 -2.88 18.40 0.92
CA TYR A 101 -2.49 17.32 0.00
C TYR A 101 -1.29 16.52 0.53
N LEU A 102 -0.29 17.20 1.10
CA LEU A 102 0.95 16.58 1.55
C LEU A 102 0.88 16.01 2.97
N ARG A 103 0.08 16.62 3.85
CA ARG A 103 0.00 16.21 5.27
C ARG A 103 -0.30 14.74 5.49
N PRO A 104 -1.25 14.12 4.76
CA PRO A 104 -1.54 12.69 4.96
C PRO A 104 -0.34 11.79 4.76
N MET A 105 0.52 12.08 3.79
CA MET A 105 1.72 11.28 3.54
C MET A 105 2.68 11.33 4.73
N PHE A 106 2.94 12.51 5.27
CA PHE A 106 3.83 12.67 6.42
C PHE A 106 3.22 12.06 7.69
N SER A 107 1.91 12.24 7.88
CA SER A 107 1.20 11.68 9.03
C SER A 107 1.23 10.15 9.02
N LEU A 108 0.96 9.54 7.88
CA LEU A 108 0.99 8.09 7.72
C LEU A 108 2.40 7.53 7.86
N ASN A 109 3.40 8.23 7.35
CA ASN A 109 4.79 7.82 7.53
C ASN A 109 5.20 7.79 9.00
N ARG A 110 4.74 8.78 9.80
CA ARG A 110 5.05 8.85 11.23
C ARG A 110 4.23 7.89 12.08
N GLN A 111 2.93 7.74 11.81
CA GLN A 111 1.96 7.09 12.68
C GLN A 111 1.45 5.75 12.14
N GLY A 112 1.62 5.50 10.85
CA GLY A 112 1.03 4.35 10.17
C GLY A 112 1.76 3.03 10.36
N GLY A 113 2.89 3.02 11.06
CA GLY A 113 3.64 1.80 11.34
C GLY A 113 4.65 1.43 10.28
N GLU A 114 5.20 0.22 10.42
CA GLU A 114 6.29 -0.27 9.59
C GLU A 114 5.94 -0.35 8.10
N GLY A 115 4.72 -0.76 7.79
CA GLY A 115 4.27 -0.86 6.40
C GLY A 115 4.32 0.48 5.67
N TRP A 116 3.90 1.56 6.32
CA TRP A 116 3.97 2.90 5.73
C TRP A 116 5.39 3.41 5.60
N ARG A 117 6.26 3.11 6.58
CA ARG A 117 7.68 3.47 6.47
C ARG A 117 8.34 2.73 5.31
N ASN A 118 8.03 1.45 5.14
CA ASN A 118 8.51 0.66 4.01
C ASN A 118 8.02 1.22 2.68
N PHE A 119 6.74 1.56 2.59
CA PHE A 119 6.17 2.15 1.38
C PHE A 119 6.83 3.47 1.02
N CYS A 120 7.03 4.35 1.99
CA CYS A 120 7.68 5.65 1.75
C CYS A 120 9.14 5.47 1.31
N ALA A 121 9.87 4.54 1.93
CA ALA A 121 11.24 4.22 1.56
C ALA A 121 11.32 3.66 0.14
N PHE A 122 10.43 2.75 -0.20
CA PHE A 122 10.33 2.10 -1.49
C PHE A 122 9.95 3.09 -2.60
N THR A 123 8.99 3.99 -2.36
CA THR A 123 8.62 5.02 -3.35
C THR A 123 9.71 6.07 -3.53
N GLY A 124 10.46 6.38 -2.49
CA GLY A 124 11.62 7.26 -2.57
C GLY A 124 12.74 6.71 -3.46
N ASN A 125 12.85 5.39 -3.55
CA ASN A 125 13.86 4.71 -4.36
C ASN A 125 13.47 4.59 -5.85
N LEU A 126 12.28 5.03 -6.23
CA LEU A 126 11.83 5.03 -7.61
C LEU A 126 12.26 6.26 -8.42
N SER A 127 12.76 7.27 -7.74
CA SER A 127 13.18 8.53 -8.38
C SER A 127 14.61 8.47 -8.90
#